data_8d28255bab8d368c2da1f884d7e27ecd
#
_entry.id   8d28255bab8d368c2da1f884d7e27ecd
#
_cell.length_a   1.000
_cell.length_b   1.000
_cell.length_c   1.000
_cell.angle_alpha   90.00
_cell.angle_beta   90.00
_cell.angle_gamma   90.00
#
_symmetry.space_group_name_H-M   'P 1'
#
loop_
_entity.id
_entity.type
_entity.pdbx_description
1 polymer ?
#
loop_
_entity_poly.entity_id
_entity_poly.type
_entity_poly.pdbx_seq_one_letter_code
_entity_poly.pdbx_strand_id
1 'polypeptide(L)'
;MQAVCEAARNIAASGAKPLAITNNLNFGNPEKKNIMGEIVGSIRGISKAASFLNTPIVSGNVSLYNETNGEGILPTPVIGMVGVIDEVENCLEMNANVDNTLLVLGQSENFTEGWIGCSVYQEIENKIIDAAPPPINLEKEKKIIDILLQLHTKN
;
A
#
# COMPACT_ATOMS: atom_id res chain seq x y z
N MET A 1 3.95 4.52 3.09
CA MET A 1 3.15 3.69 4.05
C MET A 1 1.98 3.00 3.36
N GLN A 2 1.13 3.69 2.62
CA GLN A 2 -0.08 3.12 1.99
C GLN A 2 0.21 1.86 1.17
N ALA A 3 1.18 1.89 0.27
CA ALA A 3 1.52 0.73 -0.57
C ALA A 3 1.92 -0.53 0.25
N VAL A 4 2.59 -0.35 1.39
CA VAL A 4 2.92 -1.47 2.30
C VAL A 4 1.65 -2.03 2.95
N CYS A 5 0.78 -1.15 3.45
CA CYS A 5 -0.48 -1.58 4.07
C CYS A 5 -1.43 -2.22 3.06
N GLU A 6 -1.50 -1.68 1.84
CA GLU A 6 -2.28 -2.26 0.74
C GLU A 6 -1.80 -3.67 0.41
N ALA A 7 -0.50 -3.85 0.22
CA ALA A 7 0.07 -5.17 -0.06
C ALA A 7 -0.25 -6.17 1.07
N ALA A 8 -0.14 -5.75 2.33
CA ALA A 8 -0.48 -6.59 3.49
C ALA A 8 -1.97 -6.95 3.54
N ARG A 9 -2.87 -6.00 3.25
CA ARG A 9 -4.31 -6.30 3.17
C ARG A 9 -4.64 -7.26 2.04
N ASN A 10 -4.02 -7.10 0.87
CA ASN A 10 -4.23 -7.98 -0.28
C ASN A 10 -3.80 -9.42 0.04
N ILE A 11 -2.68 -9.61 0.71
CA ILE A 11 -2.22 -10.92 1.20
C ILE A 11 -3.22 -11.49 2.22
N ALA A 12 -3.64 -10.70 3.21
CA ALA A 12 -4.60 -11.16 4.22
C ALA A 12 -5.98 -11.48 3.63
N ALA A 13 -6.41 -10.74 2.61
CA ALA A 13 -7.67 -10.99 1.91
C ALA A 13 -7.69 -12.33 1.16
N SER A 14 -6.53 -12.86 0.75
CA SER A 14 -6.42 -14.21 0.19
C SER A 14 -6.36 -15.32 1.24
N GLY A 15 -6.36 -14.99 2.54
CA GLY A 15 -6.22 -15.92 3.65
C GLY A 15 -4.77 -16.16 4.09
N ALA A 16 -3.80 -15.57 3.41
CA ALA A 16 -2.39 -15.74 3.72
C ALA A 16 -1.90 -14.73 4.77
N LYS A 17 -0.99 -15.15 5.62
CA LYS A 17 -0.32 -14.28 6.58
C LYS A 17 0.81 -13.52 5.89
N PRO A 18 0.81 -12.16 5.90
CA PRO A 18 1.92 -11.36 5.39
C PRO A 18 3.23 -11.71 6.08
N LEU A 19 4.31 -11.91 5.31
CA LEU A 19 5.58 -12.42 5.83
C LEU A 19 6.75 -11.48 5.56
N ALA A 20 6.96 -11.09 4.30
CA ALA A 20 8.13 -10.31 3.91
C ALA A 20 7.85 -9.43 2.68
N ILE A 21 8.65 -8.38 2.53
CA ILE A 21 8.54 -7.37 1.49
C ILE A 21 9.74 -7.45 0.54
N THR A 22 9.49 -7.28 -0.74
CA THR A 22 10.45 -6.79 -1.72
C THR A 22 10.00 -5.41 -2.20
N ASN A 23 10.93 -4.50 -2.46
CA ASN A 23 10.59 -3.18 -2.98
C ASN A 23 11.32 -2.88 -4.29
N ASN A 24 10.76 -1.97 -5.07
CA ASN A 24 11.40 -1.42 -6.25
C ASN A 24 11.22 0.09 -6.21
N LEU A 25 12.31 0.82 -6.03
CA LEU A 25 12.32 2.25 -5.85
C LEU A 25 12.77 2.93 -7.15
N ASN A 26 11.94 3.77 -7.73
CA ASN A 26 12.23 4.47 -8.98
C ASN A 26 12.08 5.98 -8.76
N PHE A 27 13.16 6.73 -8.98
CA PHE A 27 13.22 8.17 -8.76
C PHE A 27 14.05 8.87 -9.83
N GLY A 28 13.88 10.17 -9.92
CA GLY A 28 14.71 11.04 -10.74
C GLY A 28 16.14 11.19 -10.20
N ASN A 29 16.80 12.28 -10.55
CA ASN A 29 18.18 12.56 -10.16
C ASN A 29 18.31 12.90 -8.65
N PRO A 30 18.97 12.04 -7.84
CA PRO A 30 19.07 12.21 -6.38
C PRO A 30 19.96 13.41 -5.97
N GLU A 31 20.73 14.00 -6.87
CA GLU A 31 21.51 15.21 -6.61
C GLU A 31 20.62 16.46 -6.50
N LYS A 32 19.41 16.39 -7.04
CA LYS A 32 18.38 17.42 -6.86
C LYS A 32 17.78 17.29 -5.46
N LYS A 33 17.81 18.36 -4.66
CA LYS A 33 17.39 18.33 -3.24
C LYS A 33 15.94 17.87 -3.03
N ASN A 34 15.02 18.27 -3.90
CA ASN A 34 13.63 17.83 -3.87
C ASN A 34 13.51 16.33 -4.07
N ILE A 35 14.18 15.78 -5.09
CA ILE A 35 14.18 14.33 -5.38
C ILE A 35 14.79 13.54 -4.20
N MET A 36 15.88 14.02 -3.62
CA MET A 36 16.44 13.40 -2.41
C MET A 36 15.45 13.45 -1.25
N GLY A 37 14.68 14.53 -1.09
CA GLY A 37 13.60 14.62 -0.11
C GLY A 37 12.52 13.57 -0.31
N GLU A 38 12.11 13.32 -1.55
CA GLU A 38 11.14 12.30 -1.94
C GLU A 38 11.64 10.88 -1.63
N ILE A 39 12.92 10.59 -1.95
CA ILE A 39 13.58 9.31 -1.63
C ILE A 39 13.56 9.07 -0.12
N VAL A 40 14.02 10.04 0.67
CA VAL A 40 14.07 9.93 2.13
C VAL A 40 12.67 9.76 2.73
N GLY A 41 11.70 10.54 2.25
CA GLY A 41 10.30 10.43 2.68
C GLY A 41 9.71 9.05 2.38
N SER A 42 9.96 8.53 1.19
CA SER A 42 9.50 7.20 0.76
C SER A 42 10.11 6.08 1.62
N ILE A 43 11.43 6.10 1.81
CA ILE A 43 12.12 5.11 2.66
C ILE A 43 11.62 5.16 4.10
N ARG A 44 11.47 6.34 4.68
CA ARG A 44 10.93 6.49 6.04
C ARG A 44 9.51 5.94 6.16
N GLY A 45 8.66 6.23 5.18
CA GLY A 45 7.29 5.73 5.14
C GLY A 45 7.23 4.22 5.02
N ILE A 46 8.01 3.62 4.12
CA ILE A 46 8.09 2.17 3.94
C ILE A 46 8.62 1.50 5.21
N SER A 47 9.74 1.97 5.76
CA SER A 47 10.35 1.43 6.98
C SER A 47 9.40 1.46 8.17
N LYS A 48 8.68 2.59 8.36
CA LYS A 48 7.71 2.71 9.45
C LYS A 48 6.59 1.68 9.35
N ALA A 49 6.01 1.51 8.16
CA ALA A 49 4.92 0.54 7.97
C ALA A 49 5.42 -0.90 8.05
N ALA A 50 6.56 -1.22 7.43
CA ALA A 50 7.16 -2.55 7.46
C ALA A 50 7.50 -2.99 8.90
N SER A 51 8.11 -2.10 9.69
CA SER A 51 8.41 -2.38 11.10
C SER A 51 7.15 -2.56 11.94
N PHE A 52 6.12 -1.72 11.72
CA PHE A 52 4.88 -1.82 12.48
C PHE A 52 4.10 -3.11 12.19
N LEU A 53 4.07 -3.53 10.93
CA LEU A 53 3.40 -4.76 10.51
C LEU A 53 4.27 -6.02 10.70
N ASN A 54 5.52 -5.86 11.14
CA ASN A 54 6.49 -6.94 11.31
C ASN A 54 6.74 -7.74 10.01
N THR A 55 6.83 -7.01 8.89
CA THR A 55 7.10 -7.55 7.55
C THR A 55 8.45 -7.03 7.05
N PRO A 56 9.57 -7.72 7.31
CA PRO A 56 10.90 -7.24 6.94
C PRO A 56 11.05 -7.12 5.42
N ILE A 57 11.84 -6.13 5.00
CA ILE A 57 12.25 -5.96 3.61
C ILE A 57 13.47 -6.85 3.38
N VAL A 58 13.32 -7.90 2.59
CA VAL A 58 14.35 -8.94 2.38
C VAL A 58 15.06 -8.79 1.05
N SER A 59 14.51 -8.04 0.12
CA SER A 59 15.11 -7.77 -1.19
C SER A 59 14.53 -6.50 -1.80
N GLY A 60 15.14 -6.04 -2.88
CA GLY A 60 14.62 -4.90 -3.61
C GLY A 60 15.55 -4.44 -4.71
N ASN A 61 15.11 -3.40 -5.43
CA ASN A 61 15.85 -2.72 -6.47
C ASN A 61 15.73 -1.22 -6.29
N VAL A 62 16.76 -0.48 -6.69
CA VAL A 62 16.74 0.98 -6.77
C VAL A 62 17.17 1.40 -8.17
N SER A 63 16.34 2.23 -8.80
CA SER A 63 16.62 2.88 -10.07
C SER A 63 16.55 4.40 -9.89
N LEU A 64 17.63 5.07 -10.18
CA LEU A 64 17.79 6.52 -10.03
C LEU A 64 18.10 7.18 -11.38
N TYR A 65 18.09 8.50 -11.41
CA TYR A 65 18.31 9.29 -12.63
C TYR A 65 17.30 9.02 -13.74
N ASN A 66 16.08 8.58 -13.39
CA ASN A 66 15.01 8.40 -14.37
C ASN A 66 14.42 9.76 -14.74
N GLU A 67 14.68 10.18 -15.95
CA GLU A 67 14.23 11.48 -16.45
C GLU A 67 13.65 11.35 -17.86
N THR A 68 12.65 12.17 -18.16
CA THR A 68 12.07 12.32 -19.49
C THR A 68 12.13 13.79 -19.87
N ASN A 69 12.79 14.12 -20.97
CA ASN A 69 12.98 15.50 -21.45
C ASN A 69 13.63 16.44 -20.39
N GLY A 70 14.54 15.91 -19.55
CA GLY A 70 15.21 16.68 -18.50
C GLY A 70 14.40 16.85 -17.20
N GLU A 71 13.18 16.32 -17.14
CA GLU A 71 12.35 16.28 -15.94
C GLU A 71 12.39 14.90 -15.32
N GLY A 72 12.55 14.84 -13.98
CA GLY A 72 12.51 13.60 -13.23
C GLY A 72 11.12 12.97 -13.26
N ILE A 73 11.06 11.65 -13.31
CA ILE A 73 9.80 10.94 -13.13
C ILE A 73 9.19 11.22 -11.76
N LEU A 74 7.89 11.01 -11.62
CA LEU A 74 7.23 11.04 -10.31
C LEU A 74 7.82 9.97 -9.39
N PRO A 75 7.90 10.23 -8.07
CA PRO A 75 8.35 9.24 -7.10
C PRO A 75 7.52 7.95 -7.20
N THR A 76 8.15 6.85 -7.58
CA THR A 76 7.43 5.60 -7.86
C THR A 76 8.02 4.43 -7.06
N PRO A 77 7.76 4.36 -5.74
CA PRO A 77 8.06 3.18 -4.95
C PRO A 77 6.99 2.10 -5.21
N VAL A 78 7.43 0.92 -5.59
CA VAL A 78 6.59 -0.27 -5.79
C VAL A 78 6.87 -1.27 -4.68
N ILE A 79 5.82 -1.85 -4.10
CA ILE A 79 5.91 -2.83 -3.02
C ILE A 79 5.36 -4.17 -3.51
N GLY A 80 6.20 -5.20 -3.46
CA GLY A 80 5.78 -6.58 -3.51
C GLY A 80 5.79 -7.19 -2.11
N MET A 81 4.83 -8.06 -1.81
CA MET A 81 4.78 -8.75 -0.53
C MET A 81 4.50 -10.22 -0.75
N VAL A 82 5.14 -11.07 0.04
CA VAL A 82 4.84 -12.50 0.09
C VAL A 82 4.13 -12.82 1.39
N GLY A 83 3.18 -13.77 1.32
CA GLY A 83 2.52 -14.34 2.46
C GLY A 83 2.57 -15.84 2.42
N VAL A 84 2.22 -16.47 3.52
CA VAL A 84 2.13 -17.93 3.66
C VAL A 84 0.73 -18.30 4.12
N ILE A 85 0.16 -19.29 3.49
CA ILE A 85 -1.07 -19.96 3.89
C ILE A 85 -0.70 -21.41 4.23
N ASP A 86 -1.18 -21.92 5.35
CA ASP A 86 -0.81 -23.24 5.85
C ASP A 86 -1.41 -24.35 4.98
N GLU A 87 -2.67 -24.20 4.59
CA GLU A 87 -3.42 -25.14 3.76
C GLU A 87 -3.94 -24.43 2.52
N VAL A 88 -3.53 -24.89 1.33
CA VAL A 88 -3.88 -24.23 0.06
C VAL A 88 -5.39 -24.24 -0.22
N GLU A 89 -6.10 -25.24 0.29
CA GLU A 89 -7.54 -25.37 0.18
C GLU A 89 -8.30 -24.22 0.87
N ASN A 90 -7.62 -23.57 1.80
CA ASN A 90 -8.15 -22.42 2.51
C ASN A 90 -7.93 -21.09 1.77
N CYS A 91 -7.33 -21.09 0.60
CA CYS A 91 -7.16 -19.86 -0.17
C CYS A 91 -8.52 -19.26 -0.57
N LEU A 92 -8.70 -17.97 -0.25
CA LEU A 92 -9.92 -17.26 -0.60
C LEU A 92 -9.85 -16.71 -2.01
N GLU A 93 -10.92 -16.91 -2.76
CA GLU A 93 -11.12 -16.37 -4.09
C GLU A 93 -12.05 -15.16 -4.06
N MET A 94 -11.99 -14.31 -5.11
CA MET A 94 -12.87 -13.15 -5.28
C MET A 94 -14.28 -13.54 -5.77
N ASN A 95 -14.82 -14.65 -5.29
CA ASN A 95 -16.15 -15.12 -5.67
C ASN A 95 -17.15 -14.82 -4.56
N ALA A 96 -18.26 -14.18 -4.91
CA ALA A 96 -19.40 -13.99 -4.01
C ALA A 96 -20.61 -14.75 -4.54
N ASN A 97 -21.26 -15.52 -3.68
CA ASN A 97 -22.53 -16.15 -4.01
C ASN A 97 -23.68 -15.15 -3.91
N VAL A 98 -24.74 -15.37 -4.68
CA VAL A 98 -25.89 -14.44 -4.78
C VAL A 98 -26.55 -14.17 -3.43
N ASP A 99 -26.53 -15.13 -2.52
CA ASP A 99 -27.16 -15.04 -1.20
C ASP A 99 -26.22 -14.53 -0.09
N ASN A 100 -24.99 -14.12 -0.44
CA ASN A 100 -24.02 -13.65 0.55
C ASN A 100 -24.29 -12.19 0.93
N THR A 101 -24.08 -11.88 2.21
CA THR A 101 -24.10 -10.50 2.69
C THR A 101 -22.71 -9.87 2.49
N LEU A 102 -22.66 -8.73 1.81
CA LEU A 102 -21.43 -7.95 1.65
C LEU A 102 -21.23 -7.04 2.87
N LEU A 103 -20.08 -7.15 3.49
CA LEU A 103 -19.67 -6.30 4.61
C LEU A 103 -18.51 -5.41 4.18
N VAL A 104 -18.52 -4.15 4.61
CA VAL A 104 -17.41 -3.23 4.46
C VAL A 104 -16.66 -3.17 5.79
N LEU A 105 -15.39 -3.60 5.77
CA LEU A 105 -14.49 -3.48 6.91
C LEU A 105 -13.71 -2.17 6.81
N GLY A 106 -13.89 -1.30 7.77
CA GLY A 106 -13.21 -0.02 7.81
C GLY A 106 -14.00 0.98 8.63
N GLN A 107 -13.46 2.16 8.78
CA GLN A 107 -14.15 3.28 9.39
C GLN A 107 -14.35 4.35 8.33
N SER A 108 -15.59 4.77 8.13
CA SER A 108 -15.86 6.01 7.40
C SER A 108 -15.35 7.16 8.26
N GLU A 109 -14.16 7.63 7.97
CA GLU A 109 -13.72 8.92 8.49
C GLU A 109 -14.36 9.98 7.61
N ASN A 110 -14.89 11.03 8.21
CA ASN A 110 -15.23 12.24 7.47
C ASN A 110 -13.92 12.77 6.89
N PHE A 111 -13.65 12.43 5.63
CA PHE A 111 -12.55 13.02 4.92
C PHE A 111 -12.81 14.51 4.83
N THR A 112 -12.05 15.30 5.58
CA THR A 112 -12.01 16.74 5.40
C THR A 112 -11.53 17.06 3.99
N GLU A 113 -11.99 18.15 3.43
CA GLU A 113 -11.53 18.66 2.14
C GLU A 113 -10.00 18.58 2.03
N GLY A 114 -9.49 18.03 0.93
CA GLY A 114 -8.07 17.88 0.67
C GLY A 114 -7.53 16.45 0.66
N TRP A 115 -8.26 15.45 1.14
CA TRP A 115 -7.81 14.05 1.12
C TRP A 115 -8.22 13.27 -0.14
N ILE A 116 -9.00 13.87 -1.03
CA ILE A 116 -9.37 13.27 -2.33
C ILE A 116 -8.27 13.53 -3.38
N GLY A 117 -7.30 14.35 -3.05
CA GLY A 117 -6.20 14.70 -3.94
C GLY A 117 -5.39 13.50 -4.39
N CYS A 118 -4.77 13.60 -5.54
CA CYS A 118 -4.05 12.51 -6.22
C CYS A 118 -4.95 11.31 -6.58
N SER A 119 -6.27 11.49 -6.64
CA SER A 119 -7.19 10.46 -7.08
C SER A 119 -7.57 10.63 -8.55
N VAL A 120 -7.85 9.53 -9.23
CA VAL A 120 -8.38 9.54 -10.59
C VAL A 120 -9.69 10.35 -10.68
N TYR A 121 -10.49 10.34 -9.62
CA TYR A 121 -11.69 11.16 -9.54
C TYR A 121 -11.38 12.66 -9.62
N GLN A 122 -10.42 13.13 -8.82
CA GLN A 122 -10.01 14.55 -8.86
C GLN A 122 -9.39 14.95 -10.20
N GLU A 123 -8.62 14.05 -10.79
CA GLU A 123 -8.03 14.29 -12.11
C GLU A 123 -9.09 14.45 -13.20
N ILE A 124 -10.08 13.56 -13.23
CA ILE A 124 -11.13 13.56 -14.26
C ILE A 124 -12.10 14.73 -14.05
N GLU A 125 -12.65 14.90 -12.84
CA GLU A 125 -13.72 15.85 -12.56
C GLU A 125 -13.21 17.28 -12.37
N ASN A 126 -12.10 17.45 -11.66
CA ASN A 126 -11.62 18.78 -11.27
C ASN A 126 -10.30 19.18 -11.95
N LYS A 127 -9.67 18.31 -12.73
CA LYS A 127 -8.35 18.52 -13.35
C LYS A 127 -7.25 18.85 -12.34
N ILE A 128 -7.40 18.38 -11.11
CA ILE A 128 -6.44 18.58 -10.02
C ILE A 128 -5.68 17.27 -9.79
N ILE A 129 -4.37 17.33 -9.94
CA ILE A 129 -3.46 16.19 -9.70
C ILE A 129 -2.53 16.43 -8.50
N ASP A 130 -2.65 17.57 -7.85
CA ASP A 130 -1.77 18.02 -6.78
C ASP A 130 -2.53 18.06 -5.46
N ALA A 131 -2.31 17.08 -4.61
CA ALA A 131 -2.72 17.07 -3.22
C ALA A 131 -2.15 15.85 -2.48
N ALA A 132 -2.21 15.86 -1.16
CA ALA A 132 -1.76 14.73 -0.34
C ALA A 132 -2.79 13.58 -0.37
N PRO A 133 -2.35 12.32 -0.41
CA PRO A 133 -3.23 11.18 -0.21
C PRO A 133 -3.74 11.13 1.24
N PRO A 134 -4.85 10.41 1.53
CA PRO A 134 -5.37 10.25 2.89
C PRO A 134 -4.29 9.74 3.85
N PRO A 135 -4.27 10.21 5.11
CA PRO A 135 -3.33 9.70 6.11
C PRO A 135 -3.63 8.24 6.41
N ILE A 136 -2.57 7.49 6.71
CA ILE A 136 -2.70 6.10 7.12
C ILE A 136 -2.60 5.96 8.64
N ASN A 137 -3.49 5.17 9.23
CA ASN A 137 -3.43 4.78 10.62
C ASN A 137 -3.00 3.30 10.70
N LEU A 138 -1.74 3.07 11.05
CA LEU A 138 -1.15 1.74 11.08
C LEU A 138 -1.84 0.79 12.07
N GLU A 139 -2.37 1.29 13.18
CA GLU A 139 -3.10 0.48 14.15
C GLU A 139 -4.42 -0.04 13.58
N LYS A 140 -5.15 0.81 12.85
CA LYS A 140 -6.37 0.41 12.15
C LYS A 140 -6.06 -0.59 11.03
N GLU A 141 -5.00 -0.34 10.26
CA GLU A 141 -4.54 -1.25 9.21
C GLU A 141 -4.23 -2.64 9.77
N LYS A 142 -3.45 -2.69 10.85
CA LYS A 142 -3.13 -3.97 11.51
C LYS A 142 -4.38 -4.67 12.03
N LYS A 143 -5.32 -3.94 12.63
CA LYS A 143 -6.61 -4.50 13.08
C LYS A 143 -7.39 -5.14 11.94
N ILE A 144 -7.48 -4.48 10.78
CA ILE A 144 -8.18 -5.01 9.61
C ILE A 144 -7.51 -6.30 9.14
N ILE A 145 -6.18 -6.32 9.03
CA ILE A 145 -5.40 -7.50 8.66
C ILE A 145 -5.67 -8.65 9.64
N ASP A 146 -5.58 -8.38 10.95
CA ASP A 146 -5.80 -9.38 11.99
C ASP A 146 -7.24 -9.95 11.96
N ILE A 147 -8.25 -9.11 11.70
CA ILE A 147 -9.64 -9.53 11.55
C ILE A 147 -9.81 -10.42 10.32
N LEU A 148 -9.27 -10.05 9.18
CA LEU A 148 -9.33 -10.85 7.96
C LEU A 148 -8.75 -12.26 8.19
N LEU A 149 -7.57 -12.34 8.80
CA LEU A 149 -6.94 -13.62 9.13
C LEU A 149 -7.74 -14.45 10.13
N GLN A 150 -8.37 -13.81 11.14
CA GLN A 150 -9.23 -14.52 12.11
C GLN A 150 -10.52 -15.03 11.48
N LEU A 151 -11.13 -14.29 10.56
CA LEU A 151 -12.33 -14.73 9.86
C LEU A 151 -12.02 -15.93 8.97
N HIS A 152 -10.86 -15.94 8.35
CA HIS A 152 -10.39 -17.02 7.50
C HIS A 152 -10.20 -18.33 8.28
N THR A 153 -9.63 -18.31 9.49
CA THR A 153 -9.37 -19.52 10.29
C THR A 153 -10.61 -20.14 10.94
N LYS A 154 -11.78 -19.50 10.83
CA LYS A 154 -13.03 -19.98 11.45
C LYS A 154 -14.00 -20.65 10.47
N ASN A 155 -13.63 -20.74 9.22
CA ASN A 155 -14.35 -21.48 8.19
C ASN A 155 -13.65 -22.82 7.92
#